data_15fee158a35aca5ded5da09f40e6024d
#
_entry.id   15fee158a35aca5ded5da09f40e6024d
#
_cell.length_a   1.000
_cell.length_b   1.000
_cell.length_c   1.000
_cell.angle_alpha   90.00
_cell.angle_beta   90.00
_cell.angle_gamma   90.00
#
_symmetry.space_group_name_H-M   'P 1'
#
loop_
_entity.id
_entity.type
_entity.pdbx_description
1 polymer ?
#
loop_
_entity_poly.entity_id
_entity_poly.type
_entity_poly.pdbx_seq_one_letter_code
_entity_poly.pdbx_strand_id
1 'polypeptide(L)'
;MSITAREAAHRAASDRELVTWVDEADQVQGALPRAQLRERGLIGRCTFILLFNTAGELCVHRRTLSKALYPGYWDVAAGGMVAAGEGYAQSAARELAEELGVEGVKLRFHERFYFD
;
A
#
# COMPACT_ATOMS: atom_id res chain seq x y z
N MET A 1 9.86 11.73 16.02
CA MET A 1 10.63 10.58 15.52
C MET A 1 11.53 11.02 14.38
N SER A 2 12.82 10.75 14.48
CA SER A 2 13.74 11.12 13.41
C SER A 2 13.78 10.02 12.35
N ILE A 3 14.15 10.40 11.12
CA ILE A 3 14.27 9.50 9.99
C ILE A 3 15.72 9.51 9.51
N THR A 4 16.26 8.34 9.19
CA THR A 4 17.62 8.23 8.66
C THR A 4 17.69 8.72 7.22
N ALA A 5 18.92 9.02 6.74
CA ALA A 5 19.12 9.41 5.34
C ALA A 5 18.65 8.32 4.38
N ARG A 6 18.85 7.05 4.74
CA ARG A 6 18.39 5.91 3.93
C ARG A 6 16.86 5.86 3.83
N GLU A 7 16.18 6.08 4.95
CA GLU A 7 14.72 6.10 4.99
C GLU A 7 14.15 7.31 4.25
N ALA A 8 14.80 8.47 4.35
CA ALA A 8 14.41 9.66 3.60
C ALA A 8 14.55 9.43 2.08
N ALA A 9 15.64 8.77 1.65
CA ALA A 9 15.84 8.42 0.24
C ALA A 9 14.78 7.43 -0.24
N HIS A 10 14.41 6.45 0.59
CA HIS A 10 13.36 5.48 0.28
C HIS A 10 11.99 6.17 0.14
N ARG A 11 11.68 7.12 1.01
CA ARG A 11 10.44 7.91 0.91
C ARG A 11 10.41 8.73 -0.37
N ALA A 12 11.52 9.38 -0.73
CA ALA A 12 11.61 10.16 -1.94
C ALA A 12 11.43 9.28 -3.19
N ALA A 13 12.00 8.08 -3.19
CA ALA A 13 11.83 7.13 -4.29
C ALA A 13 10.38 6.67 -4.38
N SER A 14 9.74 6.37 -3.24
CA SER A 14 8.33 5.98 -3.18
C SER A 14 7.41 7.09 -3.72
N ASP A 15 7.70 8.35 -3.39
CA ASP A 15 6.92 9.50 -3.87
C ASP A 15 6.97 9.64 -5.40
N ARG A 16 8.02 9.13 -6.03
CA ARG A 16 8.17 9.16 -7.50
C ARG A 16 7.56 7.97 -8.21
N GLU A 17 7.18 6.91 -7.48
CA GLU A 17 6.56 5.74 -8.09
C GLU A 17 5.26 6.10 -8.79
N LEU A 18 5.08 5.53 -9.98
CA LEU A 18 3.83 5.70 -10.73
C LEU A 18 2.76 4.80 -10.13
N VAL A 19 1.65 5.40 -9.77
CA VAL A 19 0.50 4.70 -9.21
C VAL A 19 -0.71 4.89 -10.11
N THR A 20 -1.66 3.98 -10.02
CA THR A 20 -2.91 4.04 -10.79
C THR A 20 -3.80 5.14 -10.21
N TRP A 21 -4.36 5.96 -11.10
CA TRP A 21 -5.36 6.97 -10.79
C TRP A 21 -6.70 6.53 -11.37
N VAL A 22 -7.77 6.60 -10.58
CA VAL A 22 -9.10 6.15 -10.95
C VAL A 22 -10.15 7.23 -10.68
N ASP A 23 -11.35 7.03 -11.22
CA ASP A 23 -12.52 7.84 -10.87
C ASP A 23 -13.30 7.17 -9.72
N GLU A 24 -14.43 7.78 -9.34
CA GLU A 24 -15.27 7.28 -8.23
C GLU A 24 -15.89 5.91 -8.52
N ALA A 25 -15.95 5.50 -9.79
CA ALA A 25 -16.43 4.19 -10.21
C ALA A 25 -15.29 3.17 -10.35
N ASP A 26 -14.09 3.49 -9.87
CA ASP A 26 -12.90 2.66 -9.97
C ASP A 26 -12.45 2.39 -11.41
N GLN A 27 -12.73 3.33 -12.31
CA GLN A 27 -12.28 3.24 -13.69
C GLN A 27 -10.94 3.95 -13.83
N VAL A 28 -9.97 3.28 -14.46
CA VAL A 28 -8.62 3.82 -14.63
C VAL A 28 -8.64 5.06 -15.49
N GLN A 29 -8.12 6.16 -14.96
CA GLN A 29 -7.97 7.44 -15.66
C GLN A 29 -6.56 7.64 -16.18
N GLY A 30 -5.57 7.07 -15.51
CA GLY A 30 -4.19 7.20 -15.91
C GLY A 30 -3.25 6.78 -14.79
N ALA A 31 -2.00 7.21 -14.91
CA ALA A 31 -0.97 6.95 -13.91
C ALA A 31 -0.16 8.22 -13.69
N LEU A 32 0.27 8.44 -12.46
CA LEU A 32 1.10 9.59 -12.09
C LEU A 32 1.91 9.25 -10.84
N PRO A 33 2.96 10.07 -10.55
CA PRO A 33 3.73 9.85 -9.32
C PRO A 33 2.84 9.92 -8.07
N ARG A 34 3.11 9.06 -7.11
CA ARG A 34 2.37 8.97 -5.84
C ARG A 34 2.21 10.34 -5.17
N ALA A 35 3.27 11.13 -5.11
CA ALA A 35 3.22 12.45 -4.49
C ALA A 35 2.21 13.37 -5.19
N GLN A 36 2.15 13.32 -6.52
CA GLN A 36 1.21 14.15 -7.29
C GLN A 36 -0.24 13.71 -7.09
N LEU A 37 -0.48 12.40 -6.97
CA LEU A 37 -1.82 11.90 -6.67
C LEU A 37 -2.30 12.49 -5.35
N ARG A 38 -1.45 12.46 -4.34
CA ARG A 38 -1.76 13.00 -3.00
C ARG A 38 -1.98 14.52 -3.05
N GLU A 39 -1.06 15.26 -3.69
CA GLU A 39 -1.13 16.72 -3.78
C GLU A 39 -2.37 17.21 -4.52
N ARG A 40 -2.76 16.50 -5.57
CA ARG A 40 -3.91 16.86 -6.40
C ARG A 40 -5.23 16.32 -5.86
N GLY A 41 -5.20 15.57 -4.76
CA GLY A 41 -6.40 14.99 -4.16
C GLY A 41 -7.13 14.00 -5.06
N LEU A 42 -6.39 13.27 -5.89
CA LEU A 42 -6.95 12.29 -6.81
C LEU A 42 -7.14 10.94 -6.12
N ILE A 43 -7.99 10.10 -6.69
CA ILE A 43 -8.33 8.80 -6.14
C ILE A 43 -7.33 7.76 -6.65
N GLY A 44 -6.67 7.07 -5.72
CA GLY A 44 -5.82 5.93 -6.02
C GLY A 44 -6.47 4.64 -5.60
N ARG A 45 -5.86 3.53 -6.03
CA ARG A 45 -6.24 2.20 -5.55
C ARG A 45 -5.27 1.78 -4.46
N CYS A 46 -5.80 1.17 -3.41
CA CYS A 46 -5.00 0.62 -2.32
C CYS A 46 -5.44 -0.81 -2.04
N THR A 47 -4.53 -1.57 -1.45
CA THR A 47 -4.84 -2.91 -0.94
C THR A 47 -4.62 -2.92 0.56
N PHE A 48 -5.46 -3.67 1.27
CA PHE A 48 -5.32 -3.94 2.69
C PHE A 48 -5.40 -5.45 2.87
N ILE A 49 -4.35 -6.04 3.43
CA ILE A 49 -4.26 -7.48 3.61
C ILE A 49 -4.22 -7.80 5.10
N LEU A 50 -5.18 -8.57 5.56
CA LEU A 50 -5.20 -9.07 6.93
C LEU A 50 -4.59 -10.47 6.94
N LEU A 51 -3.54 -10.66 7.72
CA LEU A 51 -2.83 -11.92 7.81
C LEU A 51 -3.09 -12.59 9.15
N PHE A 52 -3.61 -13.81 9.12
CA PHE A 52 -3.90 -14.59 10.31
C PHE A 52 -3.03 -15.84 10.33
N ASN A 53 -2.64 -16.29 11.54
CA ASN A 53 -2.00 -17.58 11.69
C ASN A 53 -3.06 -18.69 11.81
N THR A 54 -2.61 -19.94 11.96
CA THR A 54 -3.52 -21.08 12.07
C THR A 54 -4.35 -21.07 13.36
N ALA A 55 -3.92 -20.31 14.36
CA ALA A 55 -4.69 -20.14 15.60
C ALA A 55 -5.72 -19.02 15.50
N GLY A 56 -5.83 -18.36 14.36
CA GLY A 56 -6.77 -17.26 14.14
C GLY A 56 -6.31 -15.92 14.69
N GLU A 57 -5.04 -15.79 15.02
CA GLU A 57 -4.49 -14.55 15.55
C GLU A 57 -4.05 -13.63 14.39
N LEU A 58 -4.39 -12.35 14.49
CA LEU A 58 -4.07 -11.35 13.49
C LEU A 58 -2.62 -10.87 13.64
N CYS A 59 -1.89 -10.84 12.53
CA CYS A 59 -0.54 -10.28 12.50
C CYS A 59 -0.61 -8.75 12.65
N VAL A 60 0.15 -8.22 13.61
CA VAL A 60 0.29 -6.79 13.82
C VAL A 60 1.74 -6.42 13.56
N HIS A 61 1.96 -5.37 12.78
CA HIS A 61 3.31 -4.93 12.44
C HIS A 61 3.46 -3.43 12.64
N ARG A 62 4.70 -2.97 12.71
CA ARG A 62 5.02 -1.55 12.84
C ARG A 62 5.42 -0.99 11.49
N ARG A 63 4.82 0.14 11.12
CA ARG A 63 5.14 0.83 9.86
C ARG A 63 6.56 1.40 9.93
N THR A 64 7.27 1.36 8.80
CA THR A 64 8.63 1.91 8.74
C THR A 64 8.58 3.44 8.84
N LEU A 65 9.71 4.03 9.24
CA LEU A 65 9.84 5.49 9.33
C LEU A 65 9.83 6.16 7.95
N SER A 66 10.03 5.39 6.87
CA SER A 66 10.00 5.90 5.50
C SER A 66 8.59 6.10 4.94
N LYS A 67 7.56 5.63 5.65
CA LYS A 67 6.17 5.84 5.20
C LYS A 67 5.79 7.31 5.31
N ALA A 68 5.08 7.82 4.29
CA ALA A 68 4.61 9.21 4.26
C ALA A 68 3.49 9.46 5.27
N LEU A 69 2.63 8.44 5.50
CA LEU A 69 1.53 8.52 6.46
C LEU A 69 1.80 7.61 7.63
N TYR A 70 1.61 8.14 8.85
CA TYR A 70 1.76 7.40 10.11
C TYR A 70 3.07 6.61 10.23
N PRO A 71 4.24 7.24 9.98
CA PRO A 71 5.51 6.54 10.09
C PRO A 71 5.74 6.03 11.53
N GLY A 72 6.19 4.78 11.65
CA GLY A 72 6.48 4.17 12.95
C GLY A 72 5.27 3.74 13.76
N TYR A 73 4.04 3.92 13.26
CA TYR A 73 2.83 3.48 13.94
C TYR A 73 2.61 1.99 13.74
N TRP A 74 1.89 1.37 14.66
CA TRP A 74 1.45 -0.02 14.55
C TRP A 74 0.28 -0.14 13.58
N ASP A 75 0.24 -1.22 12.82
CA ASP A 75 -0.78 -1.45 11.82
C ASP A 75 -1.23 -2.91 11.85
N VAL A 76 -2.51 -3.14 11.57
CA VAL A 76 -3.12 -4.47 11.54
C VAL A 76 -3.26 -5.00 10.12
N ALA A 77 -2.94 -4.21 9.11
CA ALA A 77 -3.04 -4.60 7.71
C ALA A 77 -1.75 -4.28 6.98
N ALA A 78 -1.31 -5.21 6.15
CA ALA A 78 -0.27 -4.95 5.17
C ALA A 78 -0.92 -4.40 3.90
N GLY A 79 -0.14 -3.77 3.04
CA GLY A 79 -0.62 -3.30 1.76
C GLY A 79 -0.08 -1.93 1.40
N GLY A 80 -0.66 -1.36 0.39
CA GLY A 80 -0.24 -0.06 -0.12
C GLY A 80 -0.94 0.29 -1.41
N MET A 81 -0.44 1.30 -2.09
CA MET A 81 -1.03 1.76 -3.34
C MET A 81 -0.72 0.80 -4.49
N VAL A 82 -1.70 0.62 -5.35
CA VAL A 82 -1.57 -0.19 -6.56
C VAL A 82 -0.72 0.59 -7.57
N ALA A 83 0.38 -0.02 -7.99
CA ALA A 83 1.28 0.57 -8.97
C ALA A 83 0.63 0.62 -10.36
N ALA A 84 1.12 1.52 -11.19
CA ALA A 84 0.66 1.62 -12.58
C ALA A 84 0.85 0.27 -13.29
N GLY A 85 -0.21 -0.21 -13.96
CA GLY A 85 -0.19 -1.47 -14.69
C GLY A 85 -0.44 -2.71 -13.85
N GLU A 86 -0.58 -2.59 -12.52
CA GLU A 86 -0.93 -3.71 -11.65
C GLU A 86 -2.43 -3.81 -11.43
N GLY A 87 -2.94 -5.04 -11.28
CA GLY A 87 -4.28 -5.26 -10.74
C GLY A 87 -4.24 -5.34 -9.22
N TYR A 88 -5.41 -5.37 -8.59
CA TYR A 88 -5.50 -5.46 -7.12
C TYR A 88 -4.82 -6.70 -6.55
N ALA A 89 -5.08 -7.89 -7.12
CA ALA A 89 -4.52 -9.14 -6.61
C ALA A 89 -3.00 -9.18 -6.73
N GLN A 90 -2.46 -8.70 -7.84
CA GLN A 90 -1.02 -8.62 -8.08
C GLN A 90 -0.36 -7.67 -7.08
N SER A 91 -0.96 -6.51 -6.88
CA SER A 91 -0.47 -5.52 -5.92
C SER A 91 -0.50 -6.07 -4.49
N ALA A 92 -1.59 -6.75 -4.12
CA ALA A 92 -1.71 -7.34 -2.78
C ALA A 92 -0.62 -8.37 -2.52
N ALA A 93 -0.36 -9.27 -3.47
CA ALA A 93 0.69 -10.29 -3.32
C ALA A 93 2.07 -9.64 -3.19
N ARG A 94 2.36 -8.61 -3.99
CA ARG A 94 3.62 -7.89 -3.94
C ARG A 94 3.82 -7.18 -2.59
N GLU A 95 2.80 -6.47 -2.13
CA GLU A 95 2.88 -5.74 -0.86
C GLU A 95 3.04 -6.68 0.33
N LEU A 96 2.37 -7.83 0.31
CA LEU A 96 2.50 -8.83 1.37
C LEU A 96 3.93 -9.36 1.45
N ALA A 97 4.54 -9.64 0.30
CA ALA A 97 5.94 -10.08 0.23
C ALA A 97 6.88 -8.99 0.72
N GLU A 98 6.70 -7.75 0.28
CA GLU A 98 7.57 -6.63 0.64
C GLU A 98 7.46 -6.25 2.12
N GLU A 99 6.26 -6.19 2.67
CA GLU A 99 6.06 -5.71 4.04
C GLU A 99 6.23 -6.80 5.09
N LEU A 100 5.78 -8.03 4.82
CA LEU A 100 5.78 -9.11 5.81
C LEU A 100 6.62 -10.32 5.41
N GLY A 101 7.22 -10.32 4.21
CA GLY A 101 8.05 -11.42 3.74
C GLY A 101 7.26 -12.69 3.46
N VAL A 102 5.96 -12.60 3.26
CA VAL A 102 5.09 -13.77 3.03
C VAL A 102 4.81 -13.91 1.55
N GLU A 103 5.14 -15.10 1.00
CA GLU A 103 4.96 -15.42 -0.40
C GLU A 103 4.24 -16.76 -0.57
N GLY A 104 3.66 -16.98 -1.76
CA GLY A 104 3.07 -18.26 -2.12
C GLY A 104 1.79 -18.62 -1.39
N VAL A 105 1.17 -17.67 -0.70
CA VAL A 105 -0.10 -17.90 -0.01
C VAL A 105 -1.26 -17.47 -0.90
N LYS A 106 -2.41 -18.14 -0.72
CA LYS A 106 -3.63 -17.80 -1.43
C LYS A 106 -4.31 -16.63 -0.72
N LEU A 107 -4.52 -15.54 -1.46
CA LEU A 107 -5.27 -14.40 -0.96
C LEU A 107 -6.74 -14.57 -1.35
N ARG A 108 -7.62 -14.27 -0.40
CA ARG A 108 -9.07 -14.29 -0.62
C ARG A 108 -9.59 -12.87 -0.62
N PHE A 109 -10.28 -12.47 -1.70
CA PHE A 109 -10.96 -11.18 -1.78
C PHE A 109 -12.07 -11.13 -0.73
N HIS A 110 -12.11 -10.05 0.03
CA HIS A 110 -13.14 -9.83 1.05
C HIS A 110 -14.13 -8.77 0.58
N GLU A 111 -13.67 -7.53 0.40
CA GLU A 111 -14.54 -6.47 -0.12
C GLU A 111 -13.75 -5.35 -0.77
N ARG A 112 -14.45 -4.54 -1.55
CA ARG A 112 -13.90 -3.32 -2.14
C ARG A 112 -14.79 -2.17 -1.71
N PHE A 113 -14.17 -1.07 -1.30
CA PHE A 113 -14.90 0.10 -0.84
C PHE A 113 -14.14 1.37 -1.19
N TYR A 114 -14.88 2.48 -1.23
CA TYR A 114 -14.31 3.81 -1.39
C TYR A 114 -14.31 4.51 -0.04
N PHE A 115 -13.22 5.20 0.25
CA PHE A 115 -13.16 6.06 1.43
C PHE A 115 -12.39 7.33 1.09
N ASP A 116 -12.67 8.35 1.84
CA ASP A 116 -12.06 9.66 1.65
C ASP A 116 -11.26 10.06 2.90
#